data_9c7bddba6ec2d4c8f189ff358c3c7305
#
_entry.id   9c7bddba6ec2d4c8f189ff358c3c7305
#
_cell.length_a   1.000
_cell.length_b   1.000
_cell.length_c   1.000
_cell.angle_alpha   90.00
_cell.angle_beta   90.00
_cell.angle_gamma   90.00
#
_symmetry.space_group_name_H-M   'P 1'
#
loop_
_entity.id
_entity.type
_entity.pdbx_description
1 polymer ?
#
loop_
_entity_poly.entity_id
_entity_poly.type
_entity_poly.pdbx_seq_one_letter_code
_entity_poly.pdbx_strand_id
1 'polypeptide(L)'
;MVVCGALVVPPFSSLYTPQDLANRLVALDFGNGTAYAGLQMLEGAVPRQAIKTCSFDANPAKRYAALMAGEFDATVLQEPWITVAEKAGCRLIAMTFFYGTWVADAAVDQEAYAAFVRASTEAVRRINADKRSYLHYYKRDYEGFPEVDALSLDDFNLGRIQLKAPEPIPEADARWDWEWMSSWGVLNGAFDATAQINTSLQQAVHAGR
;
A
#
# COMPACT_ATOMS: atom_id res chain seq x y z
N MET A 1 7.10 -7.37 0.10
CA MET A 1 5.69 -7.48 0.54
C MET A 1 4.80 -6.91 -0.55
N VAL A 2 3.62 -7.49 -0.81
CA VAL A 2 2.63 -6.92 -1.73
C VAL A 2 1.56 -6.22 -0.88
N VAL A 3 1.20 -5.01 -1.23
CA VAL A 3 0.20 -4.21 -0.50
C VAL A 3 -0.96 -3.91 -1.45
N CYS A 4 -2.18 -4.17 -0.98
CA CYS A 4 -3.40 -3.79 -1.67
C CYS A 4 -3.80 -2.37 -1.26
N GLY A 5 -3.97 -1.48 -2.20
CA GLY A 5 -4.55 -0.16 -2.02
C GLY A 5 -5.85 -0.02 -2.81
N ALA A 6 -6.87 0.56 -2.20
CA ALA A 6 -8.14 0.80 -2.86
C ALA A 6 -8.57 2.26 -2.75
N LEU A 7 -9.04 2.85 -3.84
CA LEU A 7 -9.77 4.11 -3.87
C LEU A 7 -11.19 3.86 -3.39
N VAL A 8 -11.54 4.50 -2.29
CA VAL A 8 -12.80 4.29 -1.57
C VAL A 8 -13.60 5.59 -1.54
N VAL A 9 -14.90 5.48 -1.80
CA VAL A 9 -15.87 6.57 -1.66
C VAL A 9 -16.93 6.21 -0.61
N PRO A 10 -17.49 7.19 0.11
CA PRO A 10 -18.45 6.91 1.18
C PRO A 10 -19.79 6.37 0.61
N PRO A 11 -20.66 5.75 1.46
CA PRO A 11 -21.91 5.13 1.00
C PRO A 11 -22.87 6.10 0.31
N PHE A 12 -22.88 7.36 0.75
CA PHE A 12 -23.76 8.42 0.21
C PHE A 12 -23.21 9.10 -1.06
N SER A 13 -22.00 8.72 -1.52
CA SER A 13 -21.40 9.30 -2.72
C SER A 13 -22.16 8.91 -3.99
N SER A 14 -22.22 9.80 -4.96
CA SER A 14 -22.72 9.53 -6.32
C SER A 14 -21.63 9.09 -7.30
N LEU A 15 -20.39 8.89 -6.82
CA LEU A 15 -19.25 8.51 -7.63
C LEU A 15 -19.17 6.98 -7.72
N TYR A 16 -19.06 6.41 -8.91
CA TYR A 16 -19.08 4.96 -9.15
C TYR A 16 -17.83 4.45 -9.87
N THR A 17 -17.13 5.32 -10.56
CA THR A 17 -15.94 4.98 -11.36
C THR A 17 -14.77 5.88 -11.00
N PRO A 18 -13.52 5.47 -11.25
CA PRO A 18 -12.37 6.35 -11.06
C PRO A 18 -12.44 7.64 -11.90
N GLN A 19 -13.10 7.59 -13.06
CA GLN A 19 -13.29 8.76 -13.94
C GLN A 19 -14.15 9.84 -13.29
N ASP A 20 -15.09 9.46 -12.41
CA ASP A 20 -15.95 10.39 -11.67
C ASP A 20 -15.15 11.26 -10.69
N LEU A 21 -13.90 10.88 -10.38
CA LEU A 21 -12.98 11.64 -9.52
C LEU A 21 -12.34 12.86 -10.22
N ALA A 22 -12.60 13.08 -11.51
CA ALA A 22 -12.15 14.29 -12.19
C ALA A 22 -12.64 15.54 -11.45
N ASN A 23 -11.69 16.40 -11.01
CA ASN A 23 -11.94 17.60 -10.20
C ASN A 23 -12.58 17.36 -8.81
N ARG A 24 -12.58 16.12 -8.31
CA ARG A 24 -12.99 15.77 -6.96
C ARG A 24 -11.79 15.72 -6.02
N LEU A 25 -12.02 16.04 -4.75
CA LEU A 25 -10.94 16.06 -3.76
C LEU A 25 -10.64 14.65 -3.26
N VAL A 26 -9.42 14.19 -3.47
CA VAL A 26 -8.94 12.88 -3.00
C VAL A 26 -7.88 13.08 -1.92
N ALA A 27 -8.13 12.56 -0.72
CA ALA A 27 -7.17 12.60 0.37
C ALA A 27 -6.12 11.49 0.23
N LEU A 28 -4.84 11.86 0.25
CA LEU A 28 -3.69 10.96 0.15
C LEU A 28 -2.71 11.26 1.28
N ASP A 29 -2.01 10.21 1.75
CA ASP A 29 -0.87 10.38 2.64
C ASP A 29 0.41 10.36 1.79
N PHE A 30 0.95 11.54 1.50
CA PHE A 30 2.18 11.69 0.69
C PHE A 30 3.45 11.19 1.38
N GLY A 31 3.36 10.73 2.62
CA GLY A 31 4.46 10.10 3.36
C GLY A 31 4.59 8.59 3.15
N ASN A 32 3.67 7.95 2.40
CA ASN A 32 3.70 6.49 2.23
C ASN A 32 3.14 6.00 0.88
N GLY A 33 3.17 4.67 0.69
CA GLY A 33 2.75 4.02 -0.55
C GLY A 33 1.27 4.20 -0.92
N THR A 34 0.41 4.72 -0.04
CA THR A 34 -1.00 5.02 -0.38
C THR A 34 -1.11 6.19 -1.35
N ALA A 35 -0.22 7.19 -1.24
CA ALA A 35 -0.16 8.28 -2.21
C ALA A 35 0.27 7.77 -3.59
N TYR A 36 1.34 6.94 -3.63
CA TYR A 36 1.80 6.29 -4.85
C TYR A 36 0.67 5.50 -5.53
N ALA A 37 0.04 4.59 -4.80
CA ALA A 37 -1.06 3.79 -5.32
C ALA A 37 -2.26 4.65 -5.77
N GLY A 38 -2.61 5.67 -4.99
CA GLY A 38 -3.71 6.58 -5.31
C GLY A 38 -3.46 7.38 -6.58
N LEU A 39 -2.28 7.97 -6.72
CA LEU A 39 -1.92 8.73 -7.91
C LEU A 39 -1.87 7.85 -9.17
N GLN A 40 -1.36 6.60 -9.07
CA GLN A 40 -1.36 5.67 -10.19
C GLN A 40 -2.77 5.31 -10.64
N MET A 41 -3.68 5.00 -9.70
CA MET A 41 -5.07 4.69 -10.03
C MET A 41 -5.79 5.89 -10.65
N LEU A 42 -5.54 7.09 -10.15
CA LEU A 42 -6.13 8.33 -10.68
C LEU A 42 -5.59 8.66 -12.07
N GLU A 43 -4.26 8.63 -12.26
CA GLU A 43 -3.63 8.96 -13.55
C GLU A 43 -4.01 7.96 -14.67
N GLY A 44 -4.31 6.72 -14.31
CA GLY A 44 -4.83 5.72 -15.24
C GLY A 44 -6.27 5.97 -15.72
N ALA A 45 -7.01 6.85 -15.04
CA ALA A 45 -8.44 7.06 -15.28
C ALA A 45 -8.83 8.53 -15.54
N VAL A 46 -8.05 9.48 -15.02
CA VAL A 46 -8.36 10.92 -15.03
C VAL A 46 -7.16 11.69 -15.59
N PRO A 47 -7.37 12.66 -16.51
CA PRO A 47 -6.28 13.53 -16.94
C PRO A 47 -5.60 14.22 -15.76
N ARG A 48 -4.25 14.26 -15.77
CA ARG A 48 -3.43 14.73 -14.63
C ARG A 48 -3.87 16.12 -14.13
N GLN A 49 -4.22 17.04 -15.02
CA GLN A 49 -4.68 18.39 -14.65
C GLN A 49 -6.03 18.43 -13.94
N ALA A 50 -6.82 17.35 -14.03
CA ALA A 50 -8.10 17.22 -13.34
C ALA A 50 -8.00 16.42 -12.03
N ILE A 51 -6.81 15.91 -11.69
CA ILE A 51 -6.56 15.21 -10.42
C ILE A 51 -6.36 16.27 -9.33
N LYS A 52 -7.24 16.27 -8.33
CA LYS A 52 -7.15 17.14 -7.15
C LYS A 52 -6.92 16.31 -5.91
N THR A 53 -5.81 16.57 -5.24
CA THR A 53 -5.45 15.86 -4.01
C THR A 53 -5.22 16.81 -2.86
N CYS A 54 -5.42 16.32 -1.64
CA CYS A 54 -4.93 16.96 -0.42
C CYS A 54 -4.11 15.96 0.39
N SER A 55 -3.11 16.48 1.11
CA SER A 55 -2.40 15.68 2.10
C SER A 55 -3.28 15.50 3.33
N PHE A 56 -3.34 14.28 3.84
CA PHE A 56 -4.08 13.96 5.06
C PHE A 56 -3.27 13.05 5.97
N ASP A 57 -3.73 12.88 7.20
CA ASP A 57 -3.05 12.11 8.26
C ASP A 57 -2.69 10.68 7.81
N ALA A 58 -1.50 10.24 8.18
CA ALA A 58 -1.00 8.89 7.91
C ALA A 58 -1.87 7.78 8.55
N ASN A 59 -2.58 8.11 9.65
CA ASN A 59 -3.44 7.16 10.35
C ASN A 59 -4.67 6.80 9.51
N PRO A 60 -4.83 5.54 9.08
CA PRO A 60 -5.95 5.14 8.23
C PRO A 60 -7.31 5.24 8.92
N ALA A 61 -7.37 5.12 10.26
CA ALA A 61 -8.60 5.31 11.02
C ALA A 61 -9.12 6.76 10.90
N LYS A 62 -8.21 7.73 11.01
CA LYS A 62 -8.56 9.15 10.84
C LYS A 62 -9.00 9.45 9.40
N ARG A 63 -8.31 8.89 8.39
CA ARG A 63 -8.73 9.05 7.00
C ARG A 63 -10.11 8.45 6.74
N TYR A 64 -10.38 7.26 7.29
CA TYR A 64 -11.69 6.64 7.21
C TYR A 64 -12.77 7.49 7.87
N ALA A 65 -12.53 7.98 9.09
CA ALA A 65 -13.48 8.83 9.80
C ALA A 65 -13.79 10.14 9.03
N ALA A 66 -12.77 10.80 8.50
CA ALA A 66 -12.91 12.01 7.69
C ALA A 66 -13.66 11.75 6.37
N LEU A 67 -13.40 10.59 5.72
CA LEU A 67 -14.16 10.14 4.55
C LEU A 67 -15.67 10.01 4.89
N MET A 68 -15.98 9.36 6.00
CA MET A 68 -17.36 9.18 6.46
C MET A 68 -18.01 10.49 6.87
N ALA A 69 -17.24 11.48 7.32
CA ALA A 69 -17.71 12.83 7.60
C ALA A 69 -17.88 13.71 6.32
N GLY A 70 -17.43 13.23 5.15
CA GLY A 70 -17.53 13.96 3.89
C GLY A 70 -16.53 15.11 3.74
N GLU A 71 -15.38 15.05 4.44
CA GLU A 71 -14.34 16.07 4.34
C GLU A 71 -13.66 16.07 2.96
N PHE A 72 -13.72 14.96 2.25
CA PHE A 72 -13.24 14.77 0.88
C PHE A 72 -14.06 13.69 0.15
N ASP A 73 -13.97 13.66 -1.17
CA ASP A 73 -14.79 12.77 -2.01
C ASP A 73 -14.32 11.31 -1.98
N ALA A 74 -13.01 11.09 -1.86
CA ALA A 74 -12.40 9.75 -1.84
C ALA A 74 -11.07 9.73 -1.08
N THR A 75 -10.65 8.55 -0.68
CA THR A 75 -9.29 8.31 -0.14
C THR A 75 -8.77 6.94 -0.52
N VAL A 76 -7.48 6.69 -0.29
CA VAL A 76 -6.89 5.36 -0.43
C VAL A 76 -6.80 4.69 0.93
N LEU A 77 -7.34 3.49 1.03
CA LEU A 77 -7.24 2.63 2.20
C LEU A 77 -6.48 1.34 1.87
N GLN A 78 -5.99 0.68 2.92
CA GLN A 78 -5.36 -0.64 2.91
C GLN A 78 -6.10 -1.54 3.90
N GLU A 79 -5.88 -2.87 3.84
CA GLU A 79 -6.43 -3.76 4.87
C GLU A 79 -5.86 -3.43 6.26
N PRO A 80 -6.65 -3.54 7.32
CA PRO A 80 -8.05 -3.99 7.40
C PRO A 80 -9.09 -2.91 7.07
N TRP A 81 -8.69 -1.67 6.82
CA TRP A 81 -9.60 -0.53 6.62
C TRP A 81 -10.40 -0.59 5.32
N ILE A 82 -9.94 -1.34 4.30
CA ILE A 82 -10.75 -1.65 3.12
C ILE A 82 -11.97 -2.48 3.54
N THR A 83 -11.74 -3.53 4.32
CA THR A 83 -12.81 -4.41 4.83
C THR A 83 -13.77 -3.64 5.75
N VAL A 84 -13.26 -2.77 6.63
CA VAL A 84 -14.09 -1.87 7.46
C VAL A 84 -14.99 -1.00 6.58
N ALA A 85 -14.42 -0.36 5.57
CA ALA A 85 -15.14 0.54 4.68
C ALA A 85 -16.24 -0.19 3.89
N GLU A 86 -15.95 -1.37 3.32
CA GLU A 86 -16.95 -2.18 2.62
C GLU A 86 -18.11 -2.58 3.56
N LYS A 87 -17.79 -3.00 4.78
CA LYS A 87 -18.80 -3.39 5.78
C LYS A 87 -19.70 -2.20 6.19
N ALA A 88 -19.17 -0.98 6.15
CA ALA A 88 -19.90 0.26 6.37
C ALA A 88 -20.67 0.75 5.12
N GLY A 89 -20.65 -0.01 4.01
CA GLY A 89 -21.34 0.32 2.76
C GLY A 89 -20.58 1.28 1.83
N CYS A 90 -19.31 1.57 2.12
CA CYS A 90 -18.47 2.31 1.18
C CYS A 90 -18.25 1.49 -0.10
N ARG A 91 -17.97 2.20 -1.20
CA ARG A 91 -17.64 1.54 -2.47
C ARG A 91 -16.15 1.67 -2.78
N LEU A 92 -15.57 0.55 -3.23
CA LEU A 92 -14.25 0.53 -3.84
C LEU A 92 -14.43 0.81 -5.34
N ILE A 93 -13.90 1.92 -5.82
CA ILE A 93 -14.05 2.32 -7.23
C ILE A 93 -12.79 2.02 -8.07
N ALA A 94 -11.67 1.80 -7.41
CA ALA A 94 -10.46 1.25 -8.01
C ALA A 94 -9.65 0.51 -6.97
N MET A 95 -8.82 -0.42 -7.41
CA MET A 95 -7.91 -1.18 -6.56
C MET A 95 -6.62 -1.50 -7.32
N THR A 96 -5.51 -1.42 -6.63
CA THR A 96 -4.20 -1.80 -7.17
C THR A 96 -3.36 -2.52 -6.14
N PHE A 97 -2.32 -3.20 -6.62
CA PHE A 97 -1.29 -3.79 -5.77
C PHE A 97 0.05 -3.11 -6.05
N PHE A 98 0.79 -2.85 -4.99
CA PHE A 98 2.14 -2.31 -5.12
C PHE A 98 3.11 -3.06 -4.18
N TYR A 99 4.40 -2.96 -4.47
CA TYR A 99 5.43 -3.60 -3.67
C TYR A 99 5.86 -2.68 -2.52
N GLY A 100 5.79 -3.20 -1.29
CA GLY A 100 6.47 -2.60 -0.16
C GLY A 100 7.92 -3.11 -0.11
N THR A 101 8.85 -2.21 0.12
CA THR A 101 10.27 -2.52 0.25
C THR A 101 10.69 -2.68 1.71
N TRP A 102 11.72 -3.46 1.94
CA TRP A 102 12.42 -3.53 3.21
C TRP A 102 13.63 -2.62 3.15
N VAL A 103 13.79 -1.79 4.17
CA VAL A 103 14.96 -0.94 4.34
C VAL A 103 15.79 -1.54 5.46
N ALA A 104 17.09 -1.77 5.22
CA ALA A 104 18.03 -2.26 6.19
C ALA A 104 19.10 -1.18 6.45
N ASP A 105 19.58 -1.09 7.68
CA ASP A 105 20.73 -0.26 8.03
C ASP A 105 21.96 -0.73 7.24
N ALA A 106 22.83 0.20 6.83
CA ALA A 106 24.04 -0.12 6.09
C ALA A 106 25.03 -1.00 6.89
N ALA A 107 24.94 -0.99 8.22
CA ALA A 107 25.77 -1.78 9.12
C ALA A 107 25.16 -3.16 9.43
N VAL A 108 24.02 -3.54 8.81
CA VAL A 108 23.42 -4.85 9.08
C VAL A 108 24.37 -5.97 8.67
N ASP A 109 24.54 -6.92 9.56
CA ASP A 109 25.36 -8.11 9.30
C ASP A 109 24.76 -8.97 8.18
N GLN A 110 25.60 -9.46 7.28
CA GLN A 110 25.18 -10.27 6.13
C GLN A 110 24.47 -11.57 6.55
N GLU A 111 24.93 -12.22 7.61
CA GLU A 111 24.33 -13.46 8.10
C GLU A 111 22.93 -13.19 8.71
N ALA A 112 22.80 -12.12 9.49
CA ALA A 112 21.53 -11.67 10.03
C ALA A 112 20.53 -11.31 8.92
N TYR A 113 20.99 -10.59 7.90
CA TYR A 113 20.15 -10.28 6.74
C TYR A 113 19.72 -11.54 5.98
N ALA A 114 20.64 -12.48 5.76
CA ALA A 114 20.32 -13.76 5.13
C ALA A 114 19.30 -14.58 5.95
N ALA A 115 19.44 -14.60 7.27
CA ALA A 115 18.48 -15.25 8.17
C ALA A 115 17.09 -14.62 8.09
N PHE A 116 17.02 -13.28 8.05
CA PHE A 116 15.77 -12.54 7.86
C PHE A 116 15.10 -12.89 6.52
N VAL A 117 15.85 -12.92 5.42
CA VAL A 117 15.30 -13.28 4.10
C VAL A 117 14.77 -14.71 4.09
N ARG A 118 15.50 -15.67 4.69
CA ARG A 118 15.03 -17.07 4.81
C ARG A 118 13.76 -17.17 5.63
N ALA A 119 13.72 -16.51 6.80
CA ALA A 119 12.54 -16.51 7.67
C ALA A 119 11.32 -15.88 6.98
N SER A 120 11.52 -14.74 6.30
CA SER A 120 10.47 -14.06 5.55
C SER A 120 9.95 -14.91 4.39
N THR A 121 10.83 -15.60 3.66
CA THR A 121 10.46 -16.51 2.57
C THR A 121 9.60 -17.67 3.09
N GLU A 122 9.99 -18.27 4.20
CA GLU A 122 9.23 -19.36 4.82
C GLU A 122 7.87 -18.85 5.38
N ALA A 123 7.85 -17.68 6.00
CA ALA A 123 6.60 -17.07 6.45
C ALA A 123 5.63 -16.82 5.29
N VAL A 124 6.11 -16.26 4.18
CA VAL A 124 5.30 -16.06 2.96
C VAL A 124 4.76 -17.39 2.44
N ARG A 125 5.57 -18.44 2.39
CA ARG A 125 5.14 -19.78 1.96
C ARG A 125 3.99 -20.31 2.84
N ARG A 126 4.14 -20.20 4.17
CA ARG A 126 3.12 -20.65 5.14
C ARG A 126 1.83 -19.86 5.01
N ILE A 127 1.93 -18.54 4.96
CA ILE A 127 0.75 -17.67 4.89
C ILE A 127 0.01 -17.91 3.56
N ASN A 128 0.71 -18.01 2.44
CA ASN A 128 0.08 -18.27 1.15
C ASN A 128 -0.58 -19.66 1.07
N ALA A 129 -0.09 -20.66 1.84
CA ALA A 129 -0.71 -21.99 1.93
C ALA A 129 -2.03 -21.96 2.71
N ASP A 130 -2.14 -21.12 3.73
CA ASP A 130 -3.36 -20.95 4.54
C ASP A 130 -3.46 -19.51 5.07
N LYS A 131 -3.89 -18.60 4.22
CA LYS A 131 -4.03 -17.19 4.57
C LYS A 131 -4.98 -16.95 5.74
N ARG A 132 -6.05 -17.75 5.83
CA ARG A 132 -7.09 -17.60 6.84
C ARG A 132 -6.54 -17.72 8.27
N SER A 133 -5.65 -18.65 8.51
CA SER A 133 -5.03 -18.88 9.83
C SER A 133 -4.20 -17.69 10.31
N TYR A 134 -3.80 -16.77 9.41
CA TYR A 134 -2.96 -15.62 9.72
C TYR A 134 -3.72 -14.26 9.73
N LEU A 135 -5.02 -14.24 9.41
CA LEU A 135 -5.82 -13.01 9.38
C LEU A 135 -5.90 -12.30 10.74
N HIS A 136 -5.79 -13.05 11.83
CA HIS A 136 -5.81 -12.49 13.19
C HIS A 136 -4.69 -11.46 13.42
N TYR A 137 -3.59 -11.51 12.66
CA TYR A 137 -2.51 -10.53 12.76
C TYR A 137 -2.96 -9.13 12.28
N TYR A 138 -3.80 -9.04 11.24
CA TYR A 138 -4.36 -7.76 10.82
C TYR A 138 -5.21 -7.12 11.91
N LYS A 139 -6.00 -7.91 12.64
CA LYS A 139 -6.79 -7.42 13.77
C LYS A 139 -5.89 -6.98 14.93
N ARG A 140 -4.87 -7.77 15.25
CA ARG A 140 -3.95 -7.46 16.35
C ARG A 140 -3.18 -6.16 16.13
N ASP A 141 -2.78 -5.87 14.90
CA ASP A 141 -2.03 -4.65 14.58
C ASP A 141 -2.90 -3.38 14.74
N TYR A 142 -4.22 -3.55 14.79
CA TYR A 142 -5.21 -2.48 14.98
C TYR A 142 -6.13 -2.74 16.18
N GLU A 143 -5.66 -3.49 17.17
CA GLU A 143 -6.40 -3.76 18.42
C GLU A 143 -6.75 -2.44 19.12
N GLY A 144 -8.00 -2.32 19.59
CA GLY A 144 -8.53 -1.11 20.22
C GLY A 144 -9.20 -0.14 19.26
N PHE A 145 -9.24 -0.43 17.95
CA PHE A 145 -10.11 0.28 17.00
C PHE A 145 -11.44 -0.46 16.89
N PRO A 146 -12.56 0.10 17.40
CA PRO A 146 -13.86 -0.59 17.46
C PRO A 146 -14.32 -1.15 16.11
N GLU A 147 -14.04 -0.43 15.01
CA GLU A 147 -14.42 -0.84 13.67
C GLU A 147 -13.67 -2.10 13.22
N VAL A 148 -12.39 -2.22 13.58
CA VAL A 148 -11.57 -3.40 13.27
C VAL A 148 -11.89 -4.54 14.24
N ASP A 149 -12.10 -4.24 15.52
CA ASP A 149 -12.47 -5.24 16.53
C ASP A 149 -13.80 -5.93 16.20
N ALA A 150 -14.73 -5.20 15.56
CA ALA A 150 -16.02 -5.71 15.11
C ALA A 150 -15.93 -6.62 13.86
N LEU A 151 -14.78 -6.69 13.17
CA LEU A 151 -14.62 -7.59 12.02
C LEU A 151 -14.51 -9.05 12.47
N SER A 152 -15.17 -9.94 11.75
CA SER A 152 -14.88 -11.38 11.78
C SER A 152 -13.77 -11.72 10.78
N LEU A 153 -13.14 -12.88 10.92
CA LEU A 153 -12.14 -13.34 9.93
C LEU A 153 -12.79 -13.65 8.57
N ASP A 154 -14.10 -13.87 8.54
CA ASP A 154 -14.87 -14.14 7.32
C ASP A 154 -15.16 -12.86 6.51
N ASP A 155 -15.03 -11.69 7.11
CA ASP A 155 -15.24 -10.42 6.42
C ASP A 155 -14.09 -10.11 5.43
N PHE A 156 -12.89 -10.68 5.65
CA PHE A 156 -11.71 -10.38 4.83
C PHE A 156 -11.75 -11.05 3.47
N ASN A 157 -11.46 -10.27 2.43
CA ASN A 157 -11.24 -10.80 1.08
C ASN A 157 -9.81 -11.32 0.92
N LEU A 158 -9.63 -12.64 0.93
CA LEU A 158 -8.31 -13.27 0.80
C LEU A 158 -7.59 -12.96 -0.52
N GLY A 159 -8.33 -12.56 -1.57
CA GLY A 159 -7.76 -12.14 -2.85
C GLY A 159 -6.94 -10.84 -2.73
N ARG A 160 -7.24 -10.01 -1.75
CA ARG A 160 -6.50 -8.76 -1.47
C ARG A 160 -5.25 -8.97 -0.63
N ILE A 161 -5.13 -10.12 0.02
CA ILE A 161 -3.99 -10.48 0.86
C ILE A 161 -3.00 -11.27 0.02
N GLN A 162 -2.01 -10.57 -0.53
CA GLN A 162 -0.98 -11.14 -1.39
C GLN A 162 0.38 -10.94 -0.73
N LEU A 163 1.15 -12.01 -0.64
CA LEU A 163 2.51 -11.96 -0.11
C LEU A 163 3.48 -12.53 -1.13
N LYS A 164 4.60 -11.85 -1.31
CA LYS A 164 5.71 -12.28 -2.15
C LYS A 164 6.97 -12.35 -1.30
N ALA A 165 7.78 -13.36 -1.51
CA ALA A 165 9.08 -13.49 -0.87
C ALA A 165 9.96 -12.28 -1.20
N PRO A 166 10.88 -11.87 -0.30
CA PRO A 166 11.85 -10.83 -0.60
C PRO A 166 12.67 -11.16 -1.85
N GLU A 167 12.73 -10.23 -2.78
CA GLU A 167 13.54 -10.31 -3.99
C GLU A 167 14.33 -9.01 -4.16
N PRO A 168 15.48 -9.03 -4.83
CA PRO A 168 16.19 -7.83 -5.22
C PRO A 168 15.29 -6.92 -6.06
N ILE A 169 15.41 -5.61 -5.83
CA ILE A 169 14.71 -4.60 -6.63
C ILE A 169 15.52 -4.37 -7.90
N PRO A 170 14.97 -4.59 -9.11
CA PRO A 170 15.64 -4.21 -10.33
C PRO A 170 15.88 -2.69 -10.38
N GLU A 171 17.09 -2.28 -10.78
CA GLU A 171 17.43 -0.86 -10.88
C GLU A 171 16.47 -0.11 -11.82
N ALA A 172 16.07 -0.74 -12.92
CA ALA A 172 15.16 -0.16 -13.88
C ALA A 172 13.79 0.19 -13.27
N ASP A 173 13.27 -0.71 -12.40
CA ASP A 173 11.97 -0.50 -11.73
C ASP A 173 12.08 0.65 -10.72
N ALA A 174 13.15 0.67 -9.91
CA ALA A 174 13.37 1.74 -8.94
C ALA A 174 13.60 3.10 -9.62
N ARG A 175 14.29 3.13 -10.76
CA ARG A 175 14.47 4.34 -11.57
C ARG A 175 13.16 4.83 -12.13
N TRP A 176 12.33 3.93 -12.68
CA TRP A 176 11.02 4.28 -13.20
C TRP A 176 10.12 4.88 -12.12
N ASP A 177 10.05 4.24 -10.95
CA ASP A 177 9.28 4.75 -9.80
C ASP A 177 9.77 6.12 -9.36
N TRP A 178 11.09 6.32 -9.27
CA TRP A 178 11.69 7.60 -8.92
C TRP A 178 11.33 8.71 -9.90
N GLU A 179 11.50 8.46 -11.20
CA GLU A 179 11.22 9.42 -12.27
C GLU A 179 9.73 9.78 -12.29
N TRP A 180 8.87 8.77 -12.13
CA TRP A 180 7.44 8.97 -12.08
C TRP A 180 7.03 9.79 -10.84
N MET A 181 7.49 9.45 -9.64
CA MET A 181 7.21 10.23 -8.42
C MET A 181 7.80 11.65 -8.49
N SER A 182 8.96 11.83 -9.09
CA SER A 182 9.55 13.14 -9.32
C SER A 182 8.69 13.98 -10.26
N SER A 183 8.06 13.37 -11.27
CA SER A 183 7.13 14.05 -12.17
C SER A 183 5.86 14.57 -11.48
N TRP A 184 5.55 14.04 -10.31
CA TRP A 184 4.48 14.50 -9.42
C TRP A 184 4.96 15.48 -8.35
N GLY A 185 6.25 15.81 -8.30
CA GLY A 185 6.85 16.65 -7.26
C GLY A 185 6.91 15.98 -5.88
N VAL A 186 6.71 14.66 -5.80
CA VAL A 186 6.78 13.89 -4.54
C VAL A 186 8.24 13.69 -4.13
N LEU A 187 9.13 13.49 -5.09
CA LEU A 187 10.57 13.36 -4.90
C LEU A 187 11.32 14.47 -5.62
N ASN A 188 12.48 14.82 -5.08
CA ASN A 188 13.38 15.84 -5.65
C ASN A 188 14.77 15.25 -5.89
N GLY A 189 15.50 15.82 -6.87
CA GLY A 189 16.86 15.40 -7.22
C GLY A 189 16.91 14.31 -8.28
N ALA A 190 18.13 13.90 -8.64
CA ALA A 190 18.37 12.83 -9.60
C ALA A 190 18.36 11.46 -8.92
N PHE A 191 17.95 10.44 -9.66
CA PHE A 191 18.08 9.05 -9.20
C PHE A 191 19.56 8.63 -9.17
N ASP A 192 20.01 8.17 -8.01
CA ASP A 192 21.34 7.58 -7.83
C ASP A 192 21.20 6.14 -7.33
N ALA A 193 21.37 5.19 -8.24
CA ALA A 193 21.21 3.77 -7.93
C ALA A 193 22.17 3.31 -6.82
N THR A 194 23.39 3.85 -6.77
CA THR A 194 24.41 3.42 -5.78
C THR A 194 24.11 3.90 -4.38
N ALA A 195 23.44 5.05 -4.25
CA ALA A 195 23.03 5.60 -2.97
C ALA A 195 21.69 5.03 -2.48
N GLN A 196 20.81 4.60 -3.40
CA GLN A 196 19.44 4.26 -3.08
C GLN A 196 19.15 2.75 -3.08
N ILE A 197 19.96 1.97 -3.81
CA ILE A 197 19.79 0.50 -3.91
C ILE A 197 21.06 -0.18 -3.46
N ASN A 198 21.03 -0.76 -2.26
CA ASN A 198 22.10 -1.66 -1.85
C ASN A 198 21.76 -3.10 -2.25
N THR A 199 22.20 -3.52 -3.42
CA THR A 199 21.98 -4.88 -3.93
C THR A 199 23.03 -5.90 -3.46
N SER A 200 24.12 -5.47 -2.84
CA SER A 200 25.23 -6.35 -2.47
C SER A 200 24.81 -7.45 -1.50
N LEU A 201 24.07 -7.11 -0.44
CA LEU A 201 23.53 -8.08 0.52
C LEU A 201 22.48 -8.99 -0.14
N GLN A 202 21.63 -8.44 -0.99
CA GLN A 202 20.59 -9.18 -1.69
C GLN A 202 21.18 -10.19 -2.66
N GLN A 203 22.17 -9.78 -3.44
CA GLN A 203 22.87 -10.67 -4.39
C GLN A 203 23.60 -11.79 -3.67
N ALA A 204 24.30 -11.52 -2.56
CA ALA A 204 24.98 -12.52 -1.76
C ALA A 204 24.04 -13.61 -1.22
N VAL A 205 22.82 -13.23 -0.81
CA VAL A 205 21.81 -14.16 -0.29
C VAL A 205 21.15 -14.98 -1.40
N HIS A 206 21.00 -14.43 -2.62
CA HIS A 206 20.35 -15.11 -3.74
C HIS A 206 21.33 -15.90 -4.63
N ALA A 207 22.63 -15.59 -4.63
CA ALA A 207 23.65 -16.31 -5.38
C ALA A 207 23.96 -17.72 -4.82
N GLY A 208 23.52 -18.02 -3.60
CA GLY A 208 23.71 -19.32 -2.94
C GLY A 208 22.53 -20.30 -3.09
N ARG A 209 21.59 -20.03 -4.01
CA ARG A 209 20.42 -20.88 -4.28
C ARG A 209 20.56 -21.68 -5.56
#